data_a264f7147b6d9a5c8488f5c6975be57d
#
_entry.id   a264f7147b6d9a5c8488f5c6975be57d
#
_cell.length_a   1.000
_cell.length_b   1.000
_cell.length_c   1.000
_cell.angle_alpha   90.00
_cell.angle_beta   90.00
_cell.angle_gamma   90.00
#
_symmetry.space_group_name_H-M   'P 1'
#
loop_
_entity.id
_entity.type
_entity.pdbx_description
1 polymer ?
#
loop_
_entity_poly.entity_id
_entity_poly.type
_entity_poly.pdbx_seq_one_letter_code
_entity_poly.pdbx_strand_id
1 'polypeptide(L)'
;MDGHIMQNQVVNFAVDYIMKNLRSELKVEDVARACGYSPYYLERLFKAETGESMYSFMKRVKVEQSAFQLKVEKERSVSTIGEEYGYSSSNYATLFKKHFGRTPAAFRRQVYQELQESSFFHEPEAGLWDYERCKRNIHVAENREYFVLYERRKGNYHNLVENWRDFLKKYEAFIGPDTVFLEITYDDPSIVPDDSCLYDICMTVDRRDPRLMFQKTAAVGITSRIQTKTFPSTMTIPGGKYAVYRYAGYPKLIYKAYQSMLCSWLSETGYRIDHRLGYDIYHRI
;
A
#
# COMPACT_ATOMS: atom_id res chain seq x y z
N MET A 1 -18.87 3.47 5.46
CA MET A 1 -18.07 3.96 6.61
C MET A 1 -16.89 4.71 6.03
N ASP A 2 -16.69 5.93 6.48
CA ASP A 2 -15.57 6.74 6.03
C ASP A 2 -14.27 6.08 6.45
N GLY A 3 -13.25 6.15 5.58
CA GLY A 3 -11.96 5.56 5.87
C GLY A 3 -11.39 6.12 7.19
N HIS A 4 -11.13 5.24 8.15
CA HIS A 4 -10.58 5.63 9.45
C HIS A 4 -9.16 6.16 9.31
N ILE A 5 -8.90 7.39 9.78
CA ILE A 5 -7.56 7.98 9.80
C ILE A 5 -6.75 7.34 10.92
N MET A 6 -5.63 6.71 10.57
CA MET A 6 -4.68 6.19 11.55
C MET A 6 -3.80 7.33 12.08
N GLN A 7 -4.10 7.80 13.27
CA GLN A 7 -3.46 8.99 13.84
C GLN A 7 -2.20 8.68 14.66
N ASN A 8 -2.04 7.45 15.12
CA ASN A 8 -0.92 7.08 15.97
C ASN A 8 0.36 6.86 15.15
N GLN A 9 1.29 7.80 15.23
CA GLN A 9 2.56 7.77 14.49
C GLN A 9 3.41 6.54 14.79
N VAL A 10 3.38 6.05 16.02
CA VAL A 10 4.13 4.85 16.40
C VAL A 10 3.55 3.63 15.70
N VAL A 11 2.22 3.56 15.59
CA VAL A 11 1.54 2.49 14.86
C VAL A 11 1.79 2.62 13.36
N ASN A 12 1.75 3.83 12.80
CA ASN A 12 2.08 4.06 11.39
C ASN A 12 3.52 3.62 11.08
N PHE A 13 4.48 3.96 11.94
CA PHE A 13 5.86 3.49 11.82
C PHE A 13 5.97 1.95 11.93
N ALA A 14 5.21 1.33 12.85
CA ALA A 14 5.17 -0.12 12.97
C ALA A 14 4.63 -0.78 11.69
N VAL A 15 3.57 -0.23 11.09
CA VAL A 15 3.03 -0.69 9.81
C VAL A 15 4.07 -0.57 8.70
N ASP A 16 4.75 0.58 8.59
CA ASP A 16 5.80 0.78 7.59
C ASP A 16 6.95 -0.22 7.74
N TYR A 17 7.36 -0.46 8.99
CA TYR A 17 8.40 -1.45 9.29
C TYR A 17 7.97 -2.87 8.93
N ILE A 18 6.72 -3.25 9.25
CA ILE A 18 6.16 -4.54 8.88
C ILE A 18 6.11 -4.69 7.36
N MET A 19 5.54 -3.71 6.64
CA MET A 19 5.41 -3.76 5.18
C MET A 19 6.76 -3.90 4.49
N LYS A 20 7.76 -3.18 4.94
CA LYS A 20 9.13 -3.25 4.41
C LYS A 20 9.81 -4.60 4.64
N ASN A 21 9.44 -5.31 5.71
CA ASN A 21 10.10 -6.55 6.14
C ASN A 21 9.20 -7.80 6.00
N LEU A 22 8.13 -7.75 5.22
CA LEU A 22 7.15 -8.84 5.10
C LEU A 22 7.75 -10.19 4.68
N ARG A 23 8.82 -10.18 3.89
CA ARG A 23 9.49 -11.39 3.40
C ARG A 23 10.59 -11.90 4.33
N SER A 24 10.86 -11.19 5.40
CA SER A 24 11.78 -11.64 6.43
C SER A 24 11.06 -12.44 7.53
N GLU A 25 11.84 -13.14 8.34
CA GLU A 25 11.34 -13.82 9.55
C GLU A 25 11.10 -12.80 10.66
N LEU A 26 10.06 -11.96 10.47
CA LEU A 26 9.72 -10.85 11.34
C LEU A 26 8.90 -11.31 12.54
N LYS A 27 9.31 -10.92 13.75
CA LYS A 27 8.61 -11.16 15.01
C LYS A 27 8.06 -9.85 15.59
N VAL A 28 7.05 -9.94 16.46
CA VAL A 28 6.47 -8.80 17.16
C VAL A 28 7.53 -8.04 17.95
N GLU A 29 8.48 -8.76 18.55
CA GLU A 29 9.60 -8.20 19.31
C GLU A 29 10.54 -7.35 18.46
N ASP A 30 10.73 -7.71 17.19
CA ASP A 30 11.59 -6.95 16.25
C ASP A 30 10.92 -5.63 15.88
N VAL A 31 9.60 -5.66 15.63
CA VAL A 31 8.81 -4.44 15.37
C VAL A 31 8.83 -3.53 16.60
N ALA A 32 8.61 -4.08 17.79
CA ALA A 32 8.60 -3.33 19.04
C ALA A 32 9.96 -2.67 19.30
N ARG A 33 11.05 -3.40 19.07
CA ARG A 33 12.43 -2.89 19.17
C ARG A 33 12.68 -1.75 18.18
N ALA A 34 12.23 -1.90 16.95
CA ALA A 34 12.36 -0.86 15.92
C ALA A 34 11.58 0.42 16.28
N CYS A 35 10.43 0.27 16.94
CA CYS A 35 9.62 1.38 17.45
C CYS A 35 10.16 2.00 18.75
N GLY A 36 11.11 1.35 19.44
CA GLY A 36 11.62 1.82 20.75
C GLY A 36 10.67 1.57 21.92
N TYR A 37 9.76 0.60 21.81
CA TYR A 37 8.77 0.27 22.83
C TYR A 37 8.85 -1.19 23.28
N SER A 38 8.24 -1.50 24.44
CA SER A 38 8.03 -2.89 24.82
C SER A 38 6.98 -3.56 23.92
N PRO A 39 7.10 -4.89 23.66
CA PRO A 39 6.09 -5.61 22.86
C PRO A 39 4.67 -5.44 23.40
N TYR A 40 4.49 -5.51 24.71
CA TYR A 40 3.18 -5.35 25.37
C TYR A 40 2.56 -3.97 25.14
N TYR A 41 3.36 -2.90 25.26
CA TYR A 41 2.86 -1.53 25.07
C TYR A 41 2.50 -1.28 23.60
N LEU A 42 3.39 -1.68 22.68
CA LEU A 42 3.14 -1.51 21.26
C LEU A 42 1.92 -2.32 20.79
N GLU A 43 1.76 -3.54 21.28
CA GLU A 43 0.60 -4.39 20.97
C GLU A 43 -0.73 -3.72 21.37
N ARG A 44 -0.77 -3.07 22.55
CA ARG A 44 -1.95 -2.31 22.98
C ARG A 44 -2.27 -1.13 22.07
N LEU A 45 -1.24 -0.35 21.71
CA LEU A 45 -1.41 0.78 20.80
C LEU A 45 -1.87 0.30 19.43
N PHE A 46 -1.21 -0.73 18.91
CA PHE A 46 -1.49 -1.29 17.60
C PHE A 46 -2.93 -1.81 17.50
N LYS A 47 -3.36 -2.60 18.49
CA LYS A 47 -4.73 -3.12 18.53
C LYS A 47 -5.78 -2.02 18.70
N ALA A 48 -5.50 -0.99 19.50
CA ALA A 48 -6.42 0.13 19.67
C ALA A 48 -6.62 0.92 18.37
N GLU A 49 -5.56 1.07 17.56
CA GLU A 49 -5.58 1.84 16.30
C GLU A 49 -6.13 1.03 15.13
N THR A 50 -5.70 -0.25 15.00
CA THR A 50 -6.00 -1.08 13.82
C THR A 50 -7.21 -2.00 14.01
N GLY A 51 -7.61 -2.25 15.25
CA GLY A 51 -8.67 -3.21 15.62
C GLY A 51 -8.20 -4.67 15.70
N GLU A 52 -6.94 -4.99 15.35
CA GLU A 52 -6.39 -6.35 15.37
C GLU A 52 -5.03 -6.42 16.05
N SER A 53 -4.63 -7.62 16.50
CA SER A 53 -3.28 -7.82 17.07
C SER A 53 -2.21 -7.66 15.98
N MET A 54 -1.02 -7.21 16.37
CA MET A 54 0.10 -7.06 15.43
C MET A 54 0.48 -8.38 14.77
N TYR A 55 0.44 -9.48 15.51
CA TYR A 55 0.65 -10.82 14.97
C TYR A 55 -0.38 -11.17 13.89
N SER A 56 -1.67 -10.90 14.16
CA SER A 56 -2.76 -11.14 13.19
C SER A 56 -2.60 -10.30 11.94
N PHE A 57 -2.27 -9.02 12.11
CA PHE A 57 -1.98 -8.10 11.02
C PHE A 57 -0.84 -8.61 10.14
N MET A 58 0.33 -8.92 10.72
CA MET A 58 1.49 -9.43 9.98
C MET A 58 1.15 -10.70 9.19
N LYS A 59 0.41 -11.63 9.81
CA LYS A 59 0.00 -12.87 9.16
C LYS A 59 -0.98 -12.63 8.01
N ARG A 60 -1.96 -11.76 8.21
CA ARG A 60 -2.95 -11.38 7.20
C ARG A 60 -2.27 -10.73 6.01
N VAL A 61 -1.49 -9.69 6.22
CA VAL A 61 -0.83 -8.95 5.15
C VAL A 61 0.15 -9.84 4.36
N LYS A 62 0.89 -10.74 5.02
CA LYS A 62 1.74 -11.73 4.32
C LYS A 62 0.93 -12.59 3.34
N VAL A 63 -0.22 -13.08 3.74
CA VAL A 63 -1.07 -13.93 2.90
C VAL A 63 -1.70 -13.10 1.77
N GLU A 64 -2.17 -11.89 2.04
CA GLU A 64 -2.75 -10.98 1.05
C GLU A 64 -1.73 -10.51 0.00
N GLN A 65 -0.52 -10.14 0.42
CA GLN A 65 0.56 -9.78 -0.49
C GLN A 65 1.05 -10.99 -1.32
N SER A 66 1.04 -12.19 -0.74
CA SER A 66 1.31 -13.41 -1.51
C SER A 66 0.24 -13.70 -2.55
N ALA A 67 -1.04 -13.41 -2.25
CA ALA A 67 -2.13 -13.52 -3.21
C ALA A 67 -2.00 -12.51 -4.36
N PHE A 68 -1.58 -11.27 -4.05
CA PHE A 68 -1.25 -10.30 -5.08
C PHE A 68 -0.14 -10.80 -6.01
N GLN A 69 0.92 -11.41 -5.48
CA GLN A 69 1.95 -12.02 -6.33
C GLN A 69 1.44 -13.19 -7.18
N LEU A 70 0.56 -14.04 -6.62
CA LEU A 70 -0.09 -15.10 -7.40
C LEU A 70 -0.88 -14.54 -8.58
N LYS A 71 -1.48 -13.36 -8.41
CA LYS A 71 -2.26 -12.65 -9.43
C LYS A 71 -1.36 -12.06 -10.54
N VAL A 72 -0.22 -11.48 -10.19
CA VAL A 72 0.60 -10.72 -11.14
C VAL A 72 1.77 -11.52 -11.73
N GLU A 73 2.25 -12.55 -11.04
CA GLU A 73 3.39 -13.37 -11.47
C GLU A 73 2.93 -14.78 -11.89
N LYS A 74 2.35 -14.88 -13.08
CA LYS A 74 1.71 -16.09 -13.60
C LYS A 74 2.63 -17.31 -13.61
N GLU A 75 3.87 -17.13 -14.03
CA GLU A 75 4.83 -18.22 -14.26
C GLU A 75 5.55 -18.70 -13.00
N ARG A 76 5.47 -17.95 -11.90
CA ARG A 76 6.13 -18.37 -10.66
C ARG A 76 5.38 -19.50 -9.97
N SER A 77 6.13 -20.45 -9.41
CA SER A 77 5.51 -21.54 -8.67
C SER A 77 4.83 -21.05 -7.39
N VAL A 78 3.72 -21.68 -7.04
CA VAL A 78 2.97 -21.40 -5.79
C VAL A 78 3.85 -21.58 -4.56
N SER A 79 4.68 -22.64 -4.56
CA SER A 79 5.61 -22.95 -3.46
C SER A 79 6.65 -21.84 -3.28
N THR A 80 7.29 -21.40 -4.38
CA THR A 80 8.28 -20.33 -4.35
C THR A 80 7.71 -19.03 -3.76
N ILE A 81 6.47 -18.67 -4.15
CA ILE A 81 5.81 -17.49 -3.58
C ILE A 81 5.59 -17.69 -2.07
N GLY A 82 5.06 -18.84 -1.64
CA GLY A 82 4.86 -19.12 -0.22
C GLY A 82 6.15 -19.07 0.60
N GLU A 83 7.24 -19.61 0.07
CA GLU A 83 8.58 -19.64 0.69
C GLU A 83 9.16 -18.23 0.88
N GLU A 84 8.93 -17.31 -0.05
CA GLU A 84 9.36 -15.91 0.10
C GLU A 84 8.71 -15.19 1.27
N TYR A 85 7.50 -15.61 1.67
CA TYR A 85 6.83 -15.07 2.86
C TYR A 85 7.11 -15.90 4.13
N GLY A 86 8.07 -16.84 4.07
CA GLY A 86 8.51 -17.66 5.19
C GLY A 86 7.61 -18.84 5.51
N TYR A 87 6.83 -19.34 4.55
CA TYR A 87 5.95 -20.48 4.73
C TYR A 87 6.49 -21.73 4.04
N SER A 88 6.42 -22.88 4.68
CA SER A 88 6.51 -24.15 3.96
C SER A 88 5.28 -24.35 3.06
N SER A 89 5.41 -25.09 1.97
CA SER A 89 4.34 -25.29 0.98
C SER A 89 3.02 -25.79 1.60
N SER A 90 3.07 -26.72 2.56
CA SER A 90 1.89 -27.26 3.26
C SER A 90 1.25 -26.21 4.18
N ASN A 91 2.06 -25.46 4.92
CA ASN A 91 1.57 -24.42 5.82
C ASN A 91 0.97 -23.26 5.01
N TYR A 92 1.61 -22.87 3.90
CA TYR A 92 1.09 -21.86 3.00
C TYR A 92 -0.29 -22.22 2.44
N ALA A 93 -0.43 -23.42 1.90
CA ALA A 93 -1.72 -23.88 1.36
C ALA A 93 -2.84 -23.86 2.42
N THR A 94 -2.52 -24.28 3.66
CA THR A 94 -3.47 -24.30 4.77
C THR A 94 -3.89 -22.88 5.18
N LEU A 95 -2.92 -21.99 5.38
CA LEU A 95 -3.17 -20.60 5.77
C LEU A 95 -3.93 -19.84 4.71
N PHE A 96 -3.52 -19.98 3.45
CA PHE A 96 -4.15 -19.35 2.31
C PHE A 96 -5.62 -19.80 2.16
N LYS A 97 -5.86 -21.13 2.25
CA LYS A 97 -7.23 -21.67 2.21
C LYS A 97 -8.07 -21.20 3.39
N LYS A 98 -7.48 -21.05 4.58
CA LYS A 98 -8.18 -20.49 5.76
C LYS A 98 -8.59 -19.04 5.52
N HIS A 99 -7.76 -18.24 4.85
CA HIS A 99 -8.01 -16.81 4.60
C HIS A 99 -8.97 -16.58 3.43
N PHE A 100 -8.74 -17.24 2.28
CA PHE A 100 -9.48 -17.02 1.03
C PHE A 100 -10.55 -18.08 0.71
N GLY A 101 -10.73 -19.08 1.54
CA GLY A 101 -11.68 -20.18 1.31
C GLY A 101 -11.25 -21.18 0.22
N ARG A 102 -10.11 -20.94 -0.46
CA ARG A 102 -9.59 -21.74 -1.59
C ARG A 102 -8.07 -21.86 -1.54
N THR A 103 -7.54 -22.89 -2.23
CA THR A 103 -6.07 -23.08 -2.29
C THR A 103 -5.41 -22.02 -3.17
N PRO A 104 -4.10 -21.72 -2.98
CA PRO A 104 -3.37 -20.76 -3.80
C PRO A 104 -3.47 -21.04 -5.31
N ALA A 105 -3.37 -22.32 -5.71
CA ALA A 105 -3.48 -22.72 -7.12
C ALA A 105 -4.89 -22.50 -7.68
N ALA A 106 -5.94 -22.77 -6.88
CA ALA A 106 -7.32 -22.52 -7.29
C ALA A 106 -7.59 -21.00 -7.38
N PHE A 107 -7.07 -20.21 -6.45
CA PHE A 107 -7.14 -18.75 -6.48
C PHE A 107 -6.52 -18.19 -7.76
N ARG A 108 -5.27 -18.57 -8.07
CA ARG A 108 -4.58 -18.14 -9.30
C ARG A 108 -5.40 -18.46 -10.55
N ARG A 109 -5.87 -19.71 -10.69
CA ARG A 109 -6.65 -20.14 -11.85
C ARG A 109 -7.91 -19.31 -12.02
N GLN A 110 -8.65 -19.06 -10.94
CA GLN A 110 -9.87 -18.26 -10.98
C GLN A 110 -9.59 -16.80 -11.37
N VAL A 111 -8.57 -16.17 -10.79
CA VAL A 111 -8.18 -14.79 -11.14
C VAL A 111 -7.87 -14.67 -12.63
N TYR A 112 -7.12 -15.62 -13.21
CA TYR A 112 -6.82 -15.58 -14.64
C TYR A 112 -8.04 -15.88 -15.51
N GLN A 113 -8.94 -16.74 -15.07
CA GLN A 113 -10.21 -16.97 -15.76
C GLN A 113 -11.08 -15.71 -15.74
N GLU A 114 -11.25 -15.09 -14.59
CA GLU A 114 -12.01 -13.82 -14.45
C GLU A 114 -11.39 -12.68 -15.28
N LEU A 115 -10.07 -12.60 -15.36
CA LEU A 115 -9.39 -11.65 -16.23
C LEU A 115 -9.68 -11.91 -17.72
N GLN A 116 -9.67 -13.18 -18.17
CA GLN A 116 -9.97 -13.54 -19.54
C GLN A 116 -11.44 -13.32 -19.91
N GLU A 117 -12.36 -13.57 -18.98
CA GLU A 117 -13.80 -13.38 -19.17
C GLU A 117 -14.24 -11.92 -18.97
N SER A 118 -13.37 -11.06 -18.44
CA SER A 118 -13.68 -9.67 -18.20
C SER A 118 -13.96 -8.93 -19.50
N SER A 119 -15.09 -8.23 -19.57
CA SER A 119 -15.46 -7.35 -20.70
C SER A 119 -14.40 -6.30 -21.01
N PHE A 120 -13.55 -5.97 -20.01
CA PHE A 120 -12.41 -5.07 -20.16
C PHE A 120 -11.45 -5.48 -21.29
N PHE A 121 -11.24 -6.80 -21.50
CA PHE A 121 -10.36 -7.30 -22.56
C PHE A 121 -11.09 -7.53 -23.90
N HIS A 122 -12.42 -7.61 -23.90
CA HIS A 122 -13.22 -7.98 -25.06
C HIS A 122 -14.12 -6.87 -25.59
N GLU A 123 -14.52 -5.94 -24.73
CA GLU A 123 -15.35 -4.80 -25.12
C GLU A 123 -14.70 -3.50 -24.62
N PRO A 124 -14.06 -2.74 -25.51
CA PRO A 124 -13.61 -1.39 -25.15
C PRO A 124 -14.83 -0.54 -24.80
N GLU A 125 -15.00 -0.23 -23.52
CA GLU A 125 -16.03 0.76 -23.11
C GLU A 125 -15.80 2.06 -23.87
N ALA A 126 -16.64 2.31 -24.88
CA ALA A 126 -16.84 3.56 -25.61
C ALA A 126 -15.60 4.46 -25.73
N GLY A 127 -14.56 4.01 -26.44
CA GLY A 127 -13.46 4.86 -26.88
C GLY A 127 -12.42 5.28 -25.82
N LEU A 128 -12.57 4.89 -24.56
CA LEU A 128 -11.68 5.34 -23.48
C LEU A 128 -10.59 4.34 -23.10
N TRP A 129 -10.79 3.04 -23.29
CA TRP A 129 -9.85 1.99 -22.82
C TRP A 129 -9.71 0.86 -23.81
N ASP A 130 -8.59 0.84 -24.50
CA ASP A 130 -8.07 -0.27 -25.24
C ASP A 130 -6.82 -0.77 -24.48
N TYR A 131 -6.82 -2.05 -24.11
CA TYR A 131 -5.70 -2.68 -23.42
C TYR A 131 -4.38 -2.50 -24.19
N GLU A 132 -4.41 -2.66 -25.50
CA GLU A 132 -3.24 -2.47 -26.35
C GLU A 132 -2.76 -1.00 -26.35
N ARG A 133 -3.67 -0.04 -26.23
CA ARG A 133 -3.33 1.38 -26.05
C ARG A 133 -2.69 1.63 -24.67
N CYS A 134 -3.24 1.04 -23.60
CA CYS A 134 -2.64 1.13 -22.27
C CYS A 134 -1.22 0.57 -22.30
N LYS A 135 -1.05 -0.62 -22.83
CA LYS A 135 0.23 -1.32 -22.92
C LYS A 135 1.30 -0.51 -23.66
N ARG A 136 0.94 0.13 -24.78
CA ARG A 136 1.86 0.98 -25.56
C ARG A 136 2.31 2.24 -24.82
N ASN A 137 1.54 2.69 -23.85
CA ASN A 137 1.84 3.89 -23.07
C ASN A 137 2.54 3.59 -21.74
N ILE A 138 2.80 2.32 -21.42
CA ILE A 138 3.60 1.94 -20.26
C ILE A 138 5.08 2.00 -20.66
N HIS A 139 5.87 2.71 -19.86
CA HIS A 139 7.31 2.81 -20.05
C HIS A 139 8.03 2.72 -18.72
N VAL A 140 9.30 2.33 -18.74
CA VAL A 140 10.15 2.33 -17.54
C VAL A 140 10.89 3.65 -17.47
N ALA A 141 10.75 4.35 -16.36
CA ALA A 141 11.42 5.62 -16.10
C ALA A 141 12.16 5.60 -14.75
N GLU A 142 13.20 6.40 -14.65
CA GLU A 142 13.90 6.69 -13.41
C GLU A 142 13.18 7.81 -12.68
N ASN A 143 12.59 7.50 -11.53
CA ASN A 143 11.92 8.48 -10.68
C ASN A 143 12.83 8.92 -9.53
N ARG A 144 12.76 10.20 -9.17
CA ARG A 144 13.48 10.74 -8.01
C ARG A 144 12.88 10.23 -6.71
N GLU A 145 13.63 10.34 -5.64
CA GLU A 145 13.12 10.17 -4.27
C GLU A 145 12.15 11.29 -3.90
N TYR A 146 11.09 10.95 -3.15
CA TYR A 146 10.17 11.93 -2.56
C TYR A 146 10.19 11.81 -1.04
N PHE A 147 10.38 12.93 -0.35
CA PHE A 147 10.10 13.02 1.07
C PHE A 147 8.73 13.63 1.25
N VAL A 148 7.84 12.89 1.91
CA VAL A 148 6.41 13.23 1.99
C VAL A 148 5.92 13.31 3.42
N LEU A 149 4.99 14.22 3.63
CA LEU A 149 4.02 14.21 4.71
C LEU A 149 2.85 13.37 4.24
N TYR A 150 2.34 12.48 5.11
CA TYR A 150 1.24 11.60 4.74
C TYR A 150 0.20 11.42 5.83
N GLU A 151 -0.97 11.03 5.43
CA GLU A 151 -2.05 10.58 6.29
C GLU A 151 -2.49 9.19 5.87
N ARG A 152 -2.28 8.20 6.75
CA ARG A 152 -2.70 6.82 6.50
C ARG A 152 -4.16 6.63 6.83
N ARG A 153 -4.85 5.96 5.93
CA ARG A 153 -6.26 5.64 6.08
C ARG A 153 -6.49 4.14 5.92
N LYS A 154 -7.45 3.64 6.68
CA LYS A 154 -7.97 2.28 6.58
C LYS A 154 -9.44 2.35 6.14
N GLY A 155 -9.80 1.64 5.07
CA GLY A 155 -11.15 1.61 4.54
C GLY A 155 -11.19 1.64 3.02
N ASN A 156 -12.39 1.81 2.46
CA ASN A 156 -12.59 1.80 1.02
C ASN A 156 -12.10 3.11 0.36
N TYR A 157 -11.90 3.03 -0.96
CA TYR A 157 -11.46 4.15 -1.79
C TYR A 157 -12.63 5.04 -2.29
N HIS A 158 -13.89 4.77 -1.87
CA HIS A 158 -15.07 5.47 -2.42
C HIS A 158 -15.12 6.94 -2.04
N ASN A 159 -14.61 7.30 -0.86
CA ASN A 159 -14.61 8.67 -0.33
C ASN A 159 -13.29 9.42 -0.58
N LEU A 160 -12.55 9.00 -1.60
CA LEU A 160 -11.22 9.54 -1.86
C LEU A 160 -11.20 11.05 -2.09
N VAL A 161 -12.23 11.59 -2.76
CA VAL A 161 -12.37 13.04 -3.05
C VAL A 161 -12.53 13.84 -1.74
N GLU A 162 -13.39 13.39 -0.83
CA GLU A 162 -13.57 14.01 0.48
C GLU A 162 -12.31 13.90 1.32
N ASN A 163 -11.67 12.74 1.29
CA ASN A 163 -10.43 12.50 2.01
C ASN A 163 -9.29 13.41 1.55
N TRP A 164 -9.18 13.66 0.24
CA TRP A 164 -8.23 14.62 -0.31
C TRP A 164 -8.56 16.05 0.12
N ARG A 165 -9.83 16.45 0.08
CA ARG A 165 -10.27 17.78 0.51
C ARG A 165 -9.89 18.06 1.97
N ASP A 166 -10.16 17.10 2.86
CA ASP A 166 -9.84 17.21 4.29
C ASP A 166 -8.33 17.27 4.52
N PHE A 167 -7.55 16.45 3.80
CA PHE A 167 -6.11 16.45 3.85
C PHE A 167 -5.53 17.80 3.41
N LEU A 168 -5.95 18.33 2.27
CA LEU A 168 -5.48 19.60 1.74
C LEU A 168 -5.80 20.76 2.70
N LYS A 169 -7.02 20.79 3.25
CA LYS A 169 -7.42 21.80 4.24
C LYS A 169 -6.58 21.72 5.52
N LYS A 170 -6.33 20.51 6.01
CA LYS A 170 -5.57 20.27 7.25
C LYS A 170 -4.10 20.69 7.12
N TYR A 171 -3.52 20.48 5.96
CA TYR A 171 -2.10 20.70 5.71
C TYR A 171 -1.81 21.87 4.75
N GLU A 172 -2.77 22.77 4.55
CA GLU A 172 -2.68 23.92 3.64
C GLU A 172 -1.39 24.71 3.83
N ALA A 173 -0.95 24.90 5.07
CA ALA A 173 0.27 25.64 5.42
C ALA A 173 1.56 25.03 4.86
N PHE A 174 1.55 23.77 4.42
CA PHE A 174 2.71 23.09 3.82
C PHE A 174 2.68 23.12 2.28
N ILE A 175 1.59 23.58 1.66
CA ILE A 175 1.43 23.59 0.21
C ILE A 175 2.20 24.78 -0.38
N GLY A 176 3.05 24.49 -1.35
CA GLY A 176 3.81 25.46 -2.12
C GLY A 176 3.72 25.18 -3.64
N PRO A 177 4.33 26.04 -4.47
CA PRO A 177 4.23 25.93 -5.91
C PRO A 177 4.81 24.62 -6.49
N ASP A 178 5.79 24.04 -5.80
CA ASP A 178 6.49 22.81 -6.22
C ASP A 178 5.98 21.56 -5.45
N THR A 179 4.88 21.68 -4.71
CA THR A 179 4.30 20.56 -3.99
C THR A 179 3.79 19.51 -4.98
N VAL A 180 4.25 18.26 -4.80
CA VAL A 180 3.77 17.10 -5.54
C VAL A 180 2.82 16.33 -4.64
N PHE A 181 1.65 16.01 -5.15
CA PHE A 181 0.63 15.23 -4.46
C PHE A 181 0.69 13.78 -4.93
N LEU A 182 0.71 12.86 -3.98
CA LEU A 182 0.85 11.44 -4.24
C LEU A 182 -0.16 10.63 -3.42
N GLU A 183 -0.51 9.47 -3.94
CA GLU A 183 -1.28 8.47 -3.22
C GLU A 183 -0.55 7.13 -3.27
N ILE A 184 -0.46 6.45 -2.14
CA ILE A 184 0.12 5.12 -2.05
C ILE A 184 -1.00 4.15 -1.70
N THR A 185 -1.19 3.14 -2.53
CA THR A 185 -2.09 2.02 -2.28
C THR A 185 -1.28 0.80 -1.88
N TYR A 186 -1.57 0.24 -0.71
CA TYR A 186 -0.88 -0.95 -0.20
C TYR A 186 -1.54 -2.24 -0.65
N ASP A 187 -2.83 -2.18 -0.94
CA ASP A 187 -3.68 -3.35 -1.14
C ASP A 187 -4.40 -3.33 -2.48
N ASP A 188 -4.63 -4.52 -3.03
CA ASP A 188 -5.49 -4.71 -4.18
C ASP A 188 -6.94 -4.93 -3.70
N PRO A 189 -7.89 -4.03 -4.03
CA PRO A 189 -9.28 -4.13 -3.57
C PRO A 189 -10.02 -5.36 -4.12
N SER A 190 -9.48 -6.07 -5.10
CA SER A 190 -10.02 -7.37 -5.53
C SER A 190 -9.58 -8.53 -4.64
N ILE A 191 -8.60 -8.30 -3.77
CA ILE A 191 -8.00 -9.30 -2.87
C ILE A 191 -8.35 -9.01 -1.42
N VAL A 192 -8.21 -7.74 -1.01
CA VAL A 192 -8.42 -7.29 0.36
C VAL A 192 -9.81 -6.68 0.49
N PRO A 193 -10.58 -7.04 1.53
CA PRO A 193 -11.88 -6.42 1.77
C PRO A 193 -11.76 -4.90 1.93
N ASP A 194 -12.73 -4.17 1.40
CA ASP A 194 -12.75 -2.70 1.37
C ASP A 194 -12.51 -2.04 2.73
N ASP A 195 -13.04 -2.61 3.82
CA ASP A 195 -12.89 -2.09 5.18
C ASP A 195 -11.48 -2.33 5.78
N SER A 196 -10.67 -3.14 5.11
CA SER A 196 -9.33 -3.53 5.53
C SER A 196 -8.22 -2.95 4.66
N CYS A 197 -8.57 -2.32 3.53
CA CYS A 197 -7.61 -1.67 2.65
C CYS A 197 -6.87 -0.52 3.34
N LEU A 198 -5.57 -0.43 3.06
CA LEU A 198 -4.71 0.66 3.53
C LEU A 198 -4.25 1.53 2.36
N TYR A 199 -4.28 2.83 2.56
CA TYR A 199 -3.71 3.80 1.61
C TYR A 199 -3.22 5.05 2.32
N ASP A 200 -2.29 5.74 1.70
CA ASP A 200 -1.74 6.99 2.20
C ASP A 200 -2.01 8.12 1.20
N ILE A 201 -2.55 9.21 1.70
CA ILE A 201 -2.63 10.47 0.98
C ILE A 201 -1.40 11.28 1.36
N CYS A 202 -0.62 11.71 0.38
CA CYS A 202 0.71 12.26 0.59
C CYS A 202 0.91 13.58 -0.15
N MET A 203 1.78 14.42 0.38
CA MET A 203 2.36 15.54 -0.35
C MET A 203 3.84 15.72 -0.03
N THR A 204 4.61 16.20 -0.98
CA THR A 204 6.02 16.50 -0.74
C THR A 204 6.18 17.70 0.19
N VAL A 205 7.17 17.62 1.10
CA VAL A 205 7.54 18.69 2.03
C VAL A 205 9.06 18.80 2.13
N ASP A 206 9.56 19.97 2.54
CA ASP A 206 10.99 20.13 2.82
C ASP A 206 11.34 19.36 4.11
N ARG A 207 12.33 18.47 4.06
CA ARG A 207 12.84 17.74 5.24
C ARG A 207 13.30 18.67 6.38
N ARG A 208 13.65 19.89 6.05
CA ARG A 208 14.15 20.92 7.00
C ARG A 208 13.05 21.80 7.55
N ASP A 209 11.80 21.58 7.13
CA ASP A 209 10.68 22.40 7.65
C ASP A 209 10.61 22.26 9.17
N PRO A 210 10.73 23.39 9.92
CA PRO A 210 10.76 23.36 11.37
C PRO A 210 9.45 22.82 11.97
N ARG A 211 8.34 22.90 11.25
CA ARG A 211 7.04 22.35 11.68
C ARG A 211 7.04 20.82 11.75
N LEU A 212 7.99 20.16 11.07
CA LEU A 212 8.21 18.72 11.10
C LEU A 212 9.24 18.30 12.15
N MET A 213 10.09 19.23 12.62
CA MET A 213 11.23 18.93 13.49
C MET A 213 10.86 18.61 14.95
N PHE A 214 9.69 19.02 15.41
CA PHE A 214 9.22 18.72 16.78
C PHE A 214 8.96 17.23 17.04
N GLN A 215 9.00 16.37 16.00
CA GLN A 215 8.79 14.93 16.12
C GLN A 215 9.92 14.16 16.82
N LYS A 216 11.17 14.64 16.74
CA LYS A 216 12.33 13.89 17.24
C LYS A 216 12.52 13.94 18.77
N THR A 217 11.93 14.91 19.44
CA THR A 217 12.10 15.11 20.89
C THR A 217 11.02 14.44 21.74
N ALA A 218 9.88 14.10 21.17
CA ALA A 218 8.81 13.43 21.91
C ALA A 218 8.99 11.91 22.07
N ALA A 219 9.94 11.30 21.35
CA ALA A 219 10.23 9.87 21.41
C ALA A 219 11.13 9.47 22.59
N VAL A 220 11.68 10.42 23.35
CA VAL A 220 12.49 10.14 24.53
C VAL A 220 11.76 10.61 25.78
N GLY A 221 11.08 9.66 26.39
CA GLY A 221 10.53 9.60 27.73
C GLY A 221 10.45 10.89 28.55
N ILE A 222 9.27 11.53 28.57
CA ILE A 222 8.82 12.30 29.74
C ILE A 222 7.31 12.11 29.88
N THR A 223 6.93 11.49 30.99
CA THR A 223 5.56 11.45 31.51
C THR A 223 5.11 12.86 31.90
N SER A 224 4.38 13.54 31.03
CA SER A 224 3.55 14.67 31.46
C SER A 224 2.35 14.81 30.52
N ARG A 225 1.18 15.05 31.12
CA ARG A 225 -0.10 15.34 30.46
C ARG A 225 0.04 16.55 29.51
N ILE A 226 0.54 16.32 28.30
CA ILE A 226 0.53 17.31 27.23
C ILE A 226 -0.52 16.86 26.25
N GLN A 227 -1.50 17.72 25.98
CA GLN A 227 -2.42 17.58 24.84
C GLN A 227 -1.56 17.31 23.61
N THR A 228 -1.64 16.09 23.10
CA THR A 228 -0.90 15.65 21.92
C THR A 228 -1.45 16.41 20.71
N LYS A 229 -0.80 17.51 20.32
CA LYS A 229 -0.90 17.97 18.95
C LYS A 229 -0.43 16.79 18.09
N THR A 230 -1.35 16.19 17.36
CA THR A 230 -1.03 15.15 16.39
C THR A 230 -0.17 15.77 15.30
N PHE A 231 1.11 15.45 15.30
CA PHE A 231 2.04 15.86 14.23
C PHE A 231 1.79 14.99 13.00
N PRO A 232 2.01 15.51 11.79
CA PRO A 232 1.88 14.72 10.57
C PRO A 232 2.94 13.62 10.52
N SER A 233 2.58 12.45 10.03
CA SER A 233 3.53 11.39 9.73
C SER A 233 4.34 11.75 8.48
N THR A 234 5.62 11.36 8.44
CA THR A 234 6.49 11.58 7.27
C THR A 234 7.22 10.31 6.88
N MET A 235 7.42 10.10 5.60
CA MET A 235 8.22 9.01 5.07
C MET A 235 9.01 9.41 3.83
N THR A 236 9.92 8.52 3.42
CA THR A 236 10.64 8.63 2.16
C THR A 236 10.15 7.57 1.20
N ILE A 237 9.65 7.99 0.04
CA ILE A 237 9.38 7.11 -1.11
C ILE A 237 10.68 7.03 -1.89
N PRO A 238 11.31 5.85 -2.02
CA PRO A 238 12.61 5.72 -2.66
C PRO A 238 12.53 6.02 -4.15
N GLY A 239 13.57 6.64 -4.67
CA GLY A 239 13.77 6.79 -6.11
C GLY A 239 14.16 5.47 -6.79
N GLY A 240 14.27 5.48 -8.11
CA GLY A 240 14.72 4.36 -8.93
C GLY A 240 13.82 4.09 -10.13
N LYS A 241 13.96 2.91 -10.73
CA LYS A 241 13.20 2.51 -11.91
C LYS A 241 11.78 2.10 -11.54
N TYR A 242 10.79 2.71 -12.23
CA TYR A 242 9.38 2.39 -12.10
C TYR A 242 8.76 2.16 -13.48
N ALA A 243 7.81 1.25 -13.56
CA ALA A 243 6.89 1.21 -14.69
C ALA A 243 5.89 2.36 -14.51
N VAL A 244 5.81 3.22 -15.50
CA VAL A 244 5.02 4.45 -15.45
C VAL A 244 3.95 4.41 -16.53
N TYR A 245 2.73 4.75 -16.15
CA TYR A 245 1.62 4.94 -17.04
C TYR A 245 0.96 6.29 -16.76
N ARG A 246 0.83 7.13 -17.80
CA ARG A 246 0.11 8.40 -17.66
C ARG A 246 -1.38 8.19 -17.86
N TYR A 247 -2.09 8.20 -16.75
CA TYR A 247 -3.54 8.05 -16.71
C TYR A 247 -4.24 9.40 -16.97
N ALA A 248 -5.26 9.39 -17.83
CA ALA A 248 -6.18 10.50 -18.01
C ALA A 248 -7.59 9.93 -18.16
N GLY A 249 -8.45 10.14 -17.15
CA GLY A 249 -9.80 9.57 -17.12
C GLY A 249 -10.44 9.72 -15.77
N TYR A 250 -11.59 9.07 -15.59
CA TYR A 250 -12.32 9.08 -14.32
C TYR A 250 -11.58 8.28 -13.26
N PRO A 251 -11.39 8.79 -12.03
CA PRO A 251 -10.67 8.11 -10.95
C PRO A 251 -11.14 6.67 -10.70
N LYS A 252 -12.45 6.41 -10.78
CA LYS A 252 -13.04 5.07 -10.60
C LYS A 252 -12.55 4.03 -11.63
N LEU A 253 -11.96 4.46 -12.74
CA LEU A 253 -11.45 3.58 -13.79
C LEU A 253 -9.93 3.34 -13.70
N ILE A 254 -9.22 3.99 -12.77
CA ILE A 254 -7.77 3.84 -12.59
C ILE A 254 -7.40 2.39 -12.28
N TYR A 255 -8.29 1.65 -11.61
CA TYR A 255 -8.13 0.24 -11.34
C TYR A 255 -7.90 -0.59 -12.62
N LYS A 256 -8.57 -0.24 -13.71
CA LYS A 256 -8.37 -0.91 -15.02
C LYS A 256 -6.95 -0.70 -15.57
N ALA A 257 -6.36 0.50 -15.34
CA ALA A 257 -4.96 0.75 -15.69
C ALA A 257 -4.00 -0.13 -14.90
N TYR A 258 -4.22 -0.24 -13.59
CA TYR A 258 -3.44 -1.14 -12.74
C TYR A 258 -3.54 -2.60 -13.19
N GLN A 259 -4.75 -3.09 -13.52
CA GLN A 259 -4.93 -4.43 -14.05
C GLN A 259 -4.14 -4.64 -15.36
N SER A 260 -4.19 -3.67 -16.27
CA SER A 260 -3.44 -3.74 -17.54
C SER A 260 -1.94 -3.77 -17.32
N MET A 261 -1.42 -2.93 -16.42
CA MET A 261 0.00 -2.91 -16.10
C MET A 261 0.47 -4.20 -15.45
N LEU A 262 -0.22 -4.63 -14.41
CA LEU A 262 0.24 -5.68 -13.52
C LEU A 262 -0.06 -7.07 -14.03
N CYS A 263 -1.24 -7.29 -14.61
CA CYS A 263 -1.65 -8.65 -15.01
C CYS A 263 -1.29 -8.99 -16.46
N SER A 264 -1.04 -7.99 -17.30
CA SER A 264 -0.76 -8.22 -18.71
C SER A 264 0.60 -7.71 -19.13
N TRP A 265 0.86 -6.39 -19.04
CA TRP A 265 2.16 -5.85 -19.46
C TRP A 265 3.33 -6.47 -18.69
N LEU A 266 3.23 -6.59 -17.38
CA LEU A 266 4.29 -7.17 -16.56
C LEU A 266 4.60 -8.62 -16.96
N SER A 267 3.58 -9.44 -17.22
CA SER A 267 3.74 -10.85 -17.61
C SER A 267 4.40 -11.04 -18.99
N GLU A 268 4.32 -10.03 -19.86
CA GLU A 268 4.92 -10.04 -21.19
C GLU A 268 6.33 -9.43 -21.22
N THR A 269 6.78 -8.90 -20.10
CA THR A 269 8.12 -8.31 -19.94
C THR A 269 8.99 -9.20 -19.06
N GLY A 270 10.29 -9.03 -19.10
CA GLY A 270 11.21 -9.69 -18.17
C GLY A 270 11.28 -9.04 -16.78
N TYR A 271 10.46 -8.02 -16.50
CA TYR A 271 10.47 -7.31 -15.23
C TYR A 271 9.74 -8.07 -14.13
N ARG A 272 10.12 -7.78 -12.89
CA ARG A 272 9.46 -8.26 -11.67
C ARG A 272 9.11 -7.09 -10.77
N ILE A 273 8.04 -7.23 -9.99
CA ILE A 273 7.69 -6.26 -8.95
C ILE A 273 8.73 -6.34 -7.83
N ASP A 274 9.33 -5.20 -7.54
CA ASP A 274 10.20 -5.00 -6.39
C ASP A 274 9.36 -4.75 -5.11
N HIS A 275 10.02 -4.64 -3.96
CA HIS A 275 9.41 -4.34 -2.65
C HIS A 275 9.09 -2.85 -2.47
N ARG A 276 9.41 -2.03 -3.45
CA ARG A 276 9.11 -0.61 -3.41
C ARG A 276 7.62 -0.38 -3.62
N LEU A 277 7.11 0.63 -2.91
CA LEU A 277 5.72 1.02 -3.03
C LEU A 277 5.41 1.56 -4.43
N GLY A 278 4.30 1.11 -4.99
CA GLY A 278 3.66 1.79 -6.11
C GLY A 278 2.94 3.04 -5.62
N TYR A 279 2.88 4.08 -6.44
CA TYR A 279 2.20 5.32 -6.09
C TYR A 279 1.66 6.05 -7.33
N ASP A 280 0.60 6.78 -7.10
CA ASP A 280 0.04 7.70 -8.09
C ASP A 280 0.57 9.12 -7.86
N ILE A 281 0.86 9.85 -8.93
CA ILE A 281 1.17 11.28 -8.90
C ILE A 281 0.02 12.04 -9.52
N TYR A 282 -0.54 12.97 -8.77
CA TYR A 282 -1.61 13.84 -9.23
C TYR A 282 -1.06 15.12 -9.84
N HIS A 283 -1.34 15.38 -11.11
CA HIS A 283 -0.94 16.61 -11.79
C HIS A 283 -1.95 17.76 -11.60
N ARG A 284 -3.17 17.43 -11.17
CA ARG A 284 -4.24 18.38 -10.80
C ARG A 284 -5.09 17.72 -9.72
N ILE A 285 -5.29 18.38 -8.63
CA ILE A 285 -6.20 18.02 -7.54
C ILE A 285 -7.29 19.09 -7.45
#